data_e6bd8fb7bb613285f4c90c783c88179b
#
_entry.id   e6bd8fb7bb613285f4c90c783c88179b
#
_cell.length_a   1.000
_cell.length_b   1.000
_cell.length_c   1.000
_cell.angle_alpha   90.00
_cell.angle_beta   90.00
_cell.angle_gamma   90.00
#
_symmetry.space_group_name_H-M   'P 1'
#
loop_
_entity.id
_entity.type
_entity.pdbx_description
1 polymer ?
#
loop_
_entity_poly.entity_id
_entity_poly.type
_entity_poly.pdbx_seq_one_letter_code
_entity_poly.pdbx_strand_id
1 'polypeptide(L)'
;MATPDVKDPHFARAVILLIAYSLEDGAMGLILNSPLTVDQMDAQSPIASWMESSQSPSTIFLGGPVEPNGYICMTPDFASPSGLRSVDIELISPVHLDGPHRVFRGYSGWSVGQLEDELTFKSWYVVESRSTDLLTKSPDKLWNEVLQRQEGPLKRLGLFPSDPEVN
;
A
#
# COMPACT_ATOMS: atom_id res chain seq x y z
N MET A 1 1.18 -8.76 4.07
CA MET A 1 2.48 -8.08 4.18
C MET A 1 3.61 -9.06 3.92
N ALA A 2 4.69 -8.61 3.27
CA ALA A 2 5.81 -9.47 2.90
C ALA A 2 6.53 -10.05 4.12
N THR A 3 6.92 -11.34 4.02
CA THR A 3 7.81 -11.95 5.01
C THR A 3 9.25 -11.47 4.80
N PRO A 4 10.16 -11.64 5.77
CA PRO A 4 11.57 -11.27 5.63
C PRO A 4 12.31 -12.01 4.49
N ASP A 5 11.75 -13.13 4.03
CA ASP A 5 12.35 -13.96 2.97
C ASP A 5 12.08 -13.43 1.55
N VAL A 6 11.11 -12.52 1.40
CA VAL A 6 10.83 -11.85 0.11
C VAL A 6 11.97 -10.89 -0.22
N LYS A 7 12.73 -11.22 -1.27
CA LYS A 7 13.91 -10.47 -1.72
C LYS A 7 13.66 -9.62 -2.97
N ASP A 8 12.49 -9.77 -3.59
CA ASP A 8 12.12 -8.92 -4.72
C ASP A 8 12.15 -7.44 -4.31
N PRO A 9 12.86 -6.56 -5.03
CA PRO A 9 13.02 -5.15 -4.65
C PRO A 9 11.70 -4.37 -4.52
N HIS A 10 10.67 -4.76 -5.28
CA HIS A 10 9.35 -4.11 -5.22
C HIS A 10 8.57 -4.54 -3.97
N PHE A 11 8.82 -5.76 -3.49
CA PHE A 11 8.01 -6.37 -2.44
C PHE A 11 8.75 -6.60 -1.12
N ALA A 12 10.06 -6.41 -1.07
CA ALA A 12 10.82 -6.52 0.17
C ALA A 12 10.23 -5.58 1.25
N ARG A 13 9.78 -6.16 2.38
CA ARG A 13 9.09 -5.43 3.46
C ARG A 13 7.83 -4.67 3.03
N ALA A 14 7.20 -5.04 1.91
CA ALA A 14 5.97 -4.39 1.48
C ALA A 14 4.80 -4.69 2.45
N VAL A 15 4.02 -3.65 2.73
CA VAL A 15 2.70 -3.77 3.34
C VAL A 15 1.68 -3.52 2.23
N ILE A 16 0.94 -4.57 1.86
CA ILE A 16 -0.01 -4.49 0.75
C ILE A 16 -1.43 -4.56 1.30
N LEU A 17 -2.23 -3.57 0.94
CA LEU A 17 -3.66 -3.54 1.16
C LEU A 17 -4.35 -4.25 -0.01
N LEU A 18 -5.00 -5.38 0.23
CA LEU A 18 -5.85 -5.99 -0.79
C LEU A 18 -7.11 -5.14 -0.96
N ILE A 19 -7.38 -4.72 -2.20
CA ILE A 19 -8.54 -3.91 -2.57
C ILE A 19 -9.55 -4.71 -3.39
N ALA A 20 -9.12 -5.81 -3.99
CA ALA A 20 -10.00 -6.80 -4.63
C ALA A 20 -9.41 -8.21 -4.45
N TYR A 21 -10.29 -9.18 -4.28
CA TYR A 21 -9.94 -10.60 -4.23
C TYR A 21 -11.13 -11.46 -4.66
N SER A 22 -10.87 -12.37 -5.57
CA SER A 22 -11.83 -13.36 -6.03
C SER A 22 -11.07 -14.63 -6.42
N LEU A 23 -11.68 -15.79 -6.19
CA LEU A 23 -11.14 -17.07 -6.65
C LEU A 23 -11.17 -17.22 -8.19
N GLU A 24 -11.98 -16.42 -8.86
CA GLU A 24 -12.16 -16.47 -10.31
C GLU A 24 -11.28 -15.45 -11.06
N ASP A 25 -11.01 -14.28 -10.43
CA ASP A 25 -10.31 -13.16 -11.08
C ASP A 25 -8.89 -12.94 -10.51
N GLY A 26 -8.56 -13.55 -9.36
CA GLY A 26 -7.32 -13.35 -8.65
C GLY A 26 -7.37 -12.20 -7.63
N ALA A 27 -6.29 -11.47 -7.46
CA ALA A 27 -6.21 -10.43 -6.43
C ALA A 27 -5.55 -9.14 -6.95
N MET A 28 -5.96 -8.03 -6.34
CA MET A 28 -5.39 -6.70 -6.58
C MET A 28 -5.10 -6.02 -5.24
N GLY A 29 -3.95 -5.35 -5.15
CA GLY A 29 -3.55 -4.66 -3.93
C GLY A 29 -2.66 -3.45 -4.17
N LEU A 30 -2.48 -2.65 -3.12
CA LEU A 30 -1.68 -1.42 -3.14
C LEU A 30 -0.58 -1.49 -2.10
N ILE A 31 0.67 -1.25 -2.48
CA ILE A 31 1.79 -1.13 -1.54
C ILE A 31 1.65 0.19 -0.79
N LEU A 32 1.47 0.12 0.53
CA LEU A 32 1.18 1.28 1.38
C LEU A 32 2.44 2.02 1.85
N ASN A 33 3.61 1.44 1.67
CA ASN A 33 4.85 1.93 2.27
C ASN A 33 5.99 2.18 1.27
N SER A 34 5.65 2.46 0.01
CA SER A 34 6.61 2.79 -1.04
C SER A 34 6.36 4.20 -1.61
N PRO A 35 6.74 5.28 -0.88
CA PRO A 35 6.59 6.63 -1.39
C PRO A 35 7.57 6.89 -2.54
N LEU A 36 7.10 7.58 -3.60
CA LEU A 36 7.95 8.03 -4.70
C LEU A 36 8.77 9.25 -4.28
N THR A 37 10.00 9.32 -4.77
CA THR A 37 10.85 10.52 -4.61
C THR A 37 10.40 11.61 -5.57
N VAL A 38 10.76 12.86 -5.28
CA VAL A 38 10.42 14.04 -6.12
C VAL A 38 10.93 13.87 -7.55
N ASP A 39 12.11 13.29 -7.73
CA ASP A 39 12.73 13.05 -9.05
C ASP A 39 11.95 12.04 -9.91
N GLN A 40 11.09 11.24 -9.28
CA GLN A 40 10.27 10.23 -9.96
C GLN A 40 8.88 10.76 -10.36
N MET A 41 8.62 12.05 -10.10
CA MET A 41 7.33 12.67 -10.33
C MET A 41 7.45 13.81 -11.34
N ASP A 42 6.48 13.88 -12.27
CA ASP A 42 6.34 15.01 -13.18
C ASP A 42 5.51 16.10 -12.48
N ALA A 43 6.15 17.22 -12.14
CA ALA A 43 5.50 18.35 -11.49
C ALA A 43 4.42 19.04 -12.37
N GLN A 44 4.41 18.78 -13.68
CA GLN A 44 3.40 19.31 -14.61
C GLN A 44 2.23 18.33 -14.84
N SER A 45 2.28 17.16 -14.21
CA SER A 45 1.22 16.17 -14.31
C SER A 45 -0.08 16.68 -13.68
N PRO A 46 -1.26 16.40 -14.29
CA PRO A 46 -2.56 16.67 -13.67
C PRO A 46 -2.73 16.10 -12.26
N ILE A 47 -1.93 15.08 -11.92
CA ILE A 47 -1.92 14.44 -10.60
C ILE A 47 -1.26 15.30 -9.50
N ALA A 48 -0.54 16.38 -9.85
CA ALA A 48 0.17 17.22 -8.88
C ALA A 48 -0.76 17.80 -7.81
N SER A 49 -1.95 18.27 -8.20
CA SER A 49 -2.95 18.79 -7.24
C SER A 49 -3.47 17.75 -6.27
N TRP A 50 -3.60 16.50 -6.73
CA TRP A 50 -3.97 15.37 -5.89
C TRP A 50 -2.87 14.98 -4.90
N MET A 51 -1.62 15.09 -5.33
CA MET A 51 -0.46 14.86 -4.49
C MET A 51 -0.37 15.93 -3.39
N GLU A 52 -0.47 17.20 -3.74
CA GLU A 52 -0.37 18.33 -2.79
C GLU A 52 -1.43 18.28 -1.70
N SER A 53 -2.66 17.87 -2.06
CA SER A 53 -3.78 17.73 -1.12
C SER A 53 -3.80 16.40 -0.36
N SER A 54 -2.91 15.45 -0.71
CA SER A 54 -2.87 14.13 -0.08
C SER A 54 -2.35 14.17 1.35
N GLN A 55 -2.68 13.13 2.13
CA GLN A 55 -2.16 12.95 3.50
C GLN A 55 -0.63 12.91 3.52
N SER A 56 -0.03 13.56 4.51
CA SER A 56 1.43 13.54 4.72
C SER A 56 1.98 12.10 4.86
N PRO A 57 3.13 11.78 4.24
CA PRO A 57 3.89 12.63 3.33
C PRO A 57 3.10 12.91 2.04
N SER A 58 3.07 14.19 1.62
CA SER A 58 2.34 14.64 0.44
C SER A 58 3.10 14.23 -0.82
N THR A 59 3.01 12.96 -1.16
CA THR A 59 3.63 12.33 -2.32
C THR A 59 2.74 11.23 -2.87
N ILE A 60 3.05 10.79 -4.09
CA ILE A 60 2.44 9.60 -4.69
C ILE A 60 3.18 8.37 -4.17
N PHE A 61 2.47 7.28 -3.96
CA PHE A 61 3.04 5.99 -3.56
C PHE A 61 3.08 5.05 -4.76
N LEU A 62 4.09 4.22 -4.86
CA LEU A 62 4.12 3.12 -5.82
C LEU A 62 3.22 2.00 -5.30
N GLY A 63 2.05 1.83 -5.93
CA GLY A 63 1.09 0.79 -5.55
C GLY A 63 1.50 -0.62 -5.99
N GLY A 64 2.36 -0.70 -7.01
CA GLY A 64 2.92 -1.94 -7.55
C GLY A 64 3.36 -1.80 -9.01
N PRO A 65 3.85 -2.90 -9.60
CA PRO A 65 4.45 -2.88 -10.94
C PRO A 65 3.42 -2.91 -12.10
N VAL A 66 2.15 -3.22 -11.83
CA VAL A 66 1.11 -3.32 -12.86
C VAL A 66 0.55 -1.94 -13.16
N GLU A 67 0.29 -1.65 -14.43
CA GLU A 67 -0.18 -0.36 -14.93
C GLU A 67 0.59 0.85 -14.39
N PRO A 68 1.90 0.95 -14.64
CA PRO A 68 2.77 1.94 -14.01
C PRO A 68 2.46 3.40 -14.37
N ASN A 69 1.55 3.63 -15.32
CA ASN A 69 1.06 4.96 -15.70
C ASN A 69 -0.35 5.25 -15.18
N GLY A 70 -1.02 4.27 -14.58
CA GLY A 70 -2.34 4.43 -13.98
C GLY A 70 -2.25 4.96 -12.54
N TYR A 71 -3.28 5.68 -12.10
CA TYR A 71 -3.38 6.20 -10.75
C TYR A 71 -4.64 5.72 -10.05
N ILE A 72 -4.52 5.39 -8.78
CA ILE A 72 -5.63 4.99 -7.90
C ILE A 72 -5.59 5.90 -6.67
N CYS A 73 -6.69 6.60 -6.40
CA CYS A 73 -6.85 7.38 -5.18
C CYS A 73 -7.73 6.63 -4.19
N MET A 74 -7.27 6.50 -2.95
CA MET A 74 -7.99 5.85 -1.86
C MET A 74 -8.24 6.80 -0.71
N THR A 75 -9.42 6.71 -0.11
CA THR A 75 -9.82 7.48 1.07
C THR A 75 -10.55 6.58 2.07
N PRO A 76 -10.49 6.85 3.37
CA PRO A 76 -11.36 6.22 4.35
C PRO A 76 -12.84 6.49 4.05
N ASP A 77 -13.66 5.46 4.22
CA ASP A 77 -15.12 5.54 4.12
C ASP A 77 -15.76 4.64 5.15
N PHE A 78 -16.22 5.21 6.23
CA PHE A 78 -16.83 4.46 7.33
C PHE A 78 -18.21 3.86 6.98
N ALA A 79 -18.80 4.26 5.87
CA ALA A 79 -20.03 3.65 5.34
C ALA A 79 -19.74 2.39 4.50
N SER A 80 -18.50 2.24 4.01
CA SER A 80 -18.07 1.06 3.26
C SER A 80 -17.77 -0.10 4.21
N PRO A 81 -18.15 -1.34 3.88
CA PRO A 81 -17.78 -2.53 4.66
C PRO A 81 -16.27 -2.72 4.84
N SER A 82 -15.47 -2.28 3.87
CA SER A 82 -14.01 -2.32 3.93
C SER A 82 -13.42 -1.16 4.75
N GLY A 83 -14.22 -0.16 5.14
CA GLY A 83 -13.74 1.08 5.75
C GLY A 83 -13.01 2.02 4.77
N LEU A 84 -12.98 1.68 3.47
CA LEU A 84 -12.22 2.38 2.44
C LEU A 84 -13.05 2.46 1.15
N ARG A 85 -12.76 3.48 0.31
CA ARG A 85 -13.27 3.56 -1.06
C ARG A 85 -12.21 4.10 -2.01
N SER A 86 -12.31 3.73 -3.26
CA SER A 86 -11.58 4.38 -4.35
C SER A 86 -12.29 5.66 -4.78
N VAL A 87 -11.51 6.61 -5.27
CA VAL A 87 -11.99 7.87 -5.82
C VAL A 87 -11.54 7.95 -7.27
N ASP A 88 -12.49 8.21 -8.15
CA ASP A 88 -12.20 8.43 -9.55
C ASP A 88 -11.62 9.85 -9.73
N ILE A 89 -10.33 9.92 -9.98
CA ILE A 89 -9.58 11.17 -10.10
C ILE A 89 -9.83 11.91 -11.41
N GLU A 90 -10.45 11.27 -12.39
CA GLU A 90 -10.83 11.90 -13.65
C GLU A 90 -12.19 12.61 -13.54
N LEU A 91 -13.06 12.13 -12.67
CA LEU A 91 -14.42 12.67 -12.48
C LEU A 91 -14.50 13.71 -11.36
N ILE A 92 -13.58 13.69 -10.41
CA ILE A 92 -13.64 14.53 -9.21
C ILE A 92 -12.32 15.31 -9.09
N SER A 93 -12.40 16.58 -8.71
CA SER A 93 -11.23 17.37 -8.33
C SER A 93 -10.89 17.14 -6.84
N PRO A 94 -9.61 17.15 -6.43
CA PRO A 94 -9.22 16.98 -5.03
C PRO A 94 -9.86 18.02 -4.08
N VAL A 95 -10.19 19.21 -4.58
CA VAL A 95 -10.90 20.26 -3.81
C VAL A 95 -12.30 19.83 -3.37
N HIS A 96 -12.91 18.88 -4.08
CA HIS A 96 -14.25 18.38 -3.76
C HIS A 96 -14.22 17.07 -2.96
N LEU A 97 -13.03 16.61 -2.58
CA LEU A 97 -12.89 15.42 -1.76
C LEU A 97 -12.82 15.80 -0.28
N ASP A 98 -13.84 15.45 0.48
CA ASP A 98 -13.83 15.61 1.92
C ASP A 98 -12.96 14.53 2.58
N GLY A 99 -11.97 14.98 3.36
CA GLY A 99 -11.14 14.11 4.18
C GLY A 99 -9.79 13.70 3.55
N PRO A 100 -9.00 12.97 4.33
CA PRO A 100 -7.66 12.56 3.93
C PRO A 100 -7.70 11.48 2.87
N HIS A 101 -6.76 11.53 1.93
CA HIS A 101 -6.63 10.55 0.87
C HIS A 101 -5.15 10.23 0.58
N ARG A 102 -4.93 9.17 -0.19
CA ARG A 102 -3.63 8.75 -0.67
C ARG A 102 -3.73 8.34 -2.14
N VAL A 103 -2.75 8.79 -2.93
CA VAL A 103 -2.67 8.46 -4.36
C VAL A 103 -1.57 7.45 -4.57
N PHE A 104 -1.88 6.44 -5.37
CA PHE A 104 -0.98 5.37 -5.77
C PHE A 104 -0.78 5.38 -7.27
N ARG A 105 0.44 5.11 -7.73
CA ARG A 105 0.76 4.86 -9.12
C ARG A 105 0.96 3.36 -9.32
N GLY A 106 0.21 2.78 -10.26
CA GLY A 106 0.18 1.33 -10.47
C GLY A 106 -0.44 0.56 -9.30
N TYR A 107 -0.42 -0.75 -9.40
CA TYR A 107 -0.91 -1.67 -8.39
C TYR A 107 -0.16 -3.01 -8.41
N SER A 108 -0.36 -3.82 -7.38
CA SER A 108 0.12 -5.20 -7.29
C SER A 108 -1.01 -6.13 -7.71
N GLY A 109 -0.74 -7.03 -8.64
CA GLY A 109 -1.73 -7.97 -9.17
C GLY A 109 -1.27 -9.41 -8.99
N TRP A 110 -2.20 -10.32 -8.71
CA TRP A 110 -2.00 -11.75 -8.67
C TRP A 110 -3.03 -12.41 -9.58
N SER A 111 -2.55 -13.30 -10.45
CA SER A 111 -3.40 -14.17 -11.25
C SER A 111 -4.18 -15.14 -10.35
N VAL A 112 -5.21 -15.77 -10.91
CA VAL A 112 -5.99 -16.82 -10.22
C VAL A 112 -5.05 -17.87 -9.63
N GLY A 113 -5.19 -18.14 -8.32
CA GLY A 113 -4.38 -19.12 -7.57
C GLY A 113 -2.98 -18.65 -7.17
N GLN A 114 -2.45 -17.58 -7.76
CA GLN A 114 -1.08 -17.13 -7.50
C GLN A 114 -0.90 -16.67 -6.05
N LEU A 115 -1.83 -15.88 -5.52
CA LEU A 115 -1.74 -15.40 -4.14
C LEU A 115 -1.79 -16.55 -3.13
N GLU A 116 -2.64 -17.54 -3.38
CA GLU A 116 -2.79 -18.75 -2.56
C GLU A 116 -1.51 -19.58 -2.56
N ASP A 117 -0.86 -19.73 -3.71
CA ASP A 117 0.43 -20.40 -3.82
C ASP A 117 1.51 -19.65 -3.05
N GLU A 118 1.60 -18.33 -3.22
CA GLU A 118 2.56 -17.49 -2.50
C GLU A 118 2.33 -17.50 -0.97
N LEU A 119 1.08 -17.60 -0.51
CA LEU A 119 0.75 -17.80 0.89
C LEU A 119 1.20 -19.17 1.40
N THR A 120 1.03 -20.22 0.61
CA THR A 120 1.49 -21.58 0.92
C THR A 120 3.01 -21.64 1.03
N PHE A 121 3.73 -20.92 0.17
CA PHE A 121 5.19 -20.76 0.22
C PHE A 121 5.66 -19.77 1.29
N LYS A 122 4.75 -19.24 2.11
CA LYS A 122 5.05 -18.29 3.19
C LYS A 122 5.75 -17.01 2.72
N SER A 123 5.40 -16.53 1.53
CA SER A 123 5.86 -15.22 1.04
C SER A 123 5.15 -14.06 1.76
N TRP A 124 3.93 -14.30 2.24
CA TRP A 124 3.08 -13.28 2.85
C TRP A 124 2.55 -13.67 4.22
N TYR A 125 2.46 -12.69 5.11
CA TYR A 125 1.63 -12.74 6.31
C TYR A 125 0.29 -12.06 6.02
N VAL A 126 -0.82 -12.75 6.31
CA VAL A 126 -2.16 -12.15 6.28
C VAL A 126 -2.42 -11.56 7.65
N VAL A 127 -2.73 -10.26 7.67
CA VAL A 127 -2.99 -9.49 8.89
C VAL A 127 -4.17 -8.58 8.68
N GLU A 128 -4.85 -8.20 9.76
CA GLU A 128 -5.96 -7.25 9.70
C GLU A 128 -5.45 -5.85 9.32
N SER A 129 -6.10 -5.23 8.33
CA SER A 129 -5.82 -3.87 7.90
C SER A 129 -6.55 -2.85 8.78
N ARG A 130 -5.97 -1.65 8.88
CA ARG A 130 -6.60 -0.48 9.49
C ARG A 130 -6.62 0.67 8.51
N SER A 131 -7.64 1.51 8.56
CA SER A 131 -7.69 2.73 7.74
C SER A 131 -6.48 3.67 7.97
N THR A 132 -5.91 3.62 9.17
CA THR A 132 -4.66 4.34 9.51
C THR A 132 -3.44 3.83 8.75
N ASP A 133 -3.43 2.58 8.28
CA ASP A 133 -2.31 2.05 7.49
C ASP A 133 -2.25 2.70 6.12
N LEU A 134 -3.41 2.91 5.48
CA LEU A 134 -3.53 3.66 4.23
C LEU A 134 -2.92 5.07 4.35
N LEU A 135 -3.14 5.72 5.49
CA LEU A 135 -2.78 7.11 5.76
C LEU A 135 -1.50 7.24 6.60
N THR A 136 -0.64 6.24 6.61
CA THR A 136 0.61 6.28 7.39
C THR A 136 1.41 7.55 7.12
N LYS A 137 1.92 8.15 8.18
CA LYS A 137 2.86 9.30 8.10
C LYS A 137 4.32 8.87 8.08
N SER A 138 4.57 7.60 8.38
CA SER A 138 5.91 7.01 8.47
C SER A 138 5.97 5.71 7.64
N PRO A 139 5.95 5.81 6.30
CA PRO A 139 5.91 4.62 5.44
C PRO A 139 7.10 3.69 5.65
N ASP A 140 8.27 4.22 5.97
CA ASP A 140 9.48 3.47 6.33
C ASP A 140 9.31 2.58 7.56
N LYS A 141 8.43 2.95 8.49
CA LYS A 141 8.15 2.21 9.74
C LYS A 141 6.92 1.32 9.66
N LEU A 142 6.08 1.47 8.64
CA LEU A 142 4.77 0.81 8.59
C LEU A 142 4.88 -0.71 8.70
N TRP A 143 5.86 -1.33 8.07
CA TRP A 143 6.04 -2.79 8.14
C TRP A 143 6.28 -3.25 9.58
N ASN A 144 7.15 -2.57 10.32
CA ASN A 144 7.41 -2.86 11.73
C ASN A 144 6.20 -2.57 12.61
N GLU A 145 5.51 -1.44 12.39
CA GLU A 145 4.32 -1.04 13.14
C GLU A 145 3.18 -2.06 12.99
N VAL A 146 2.95 -2.55 11.76
CA VAL A 146 1.95 -3.58 11.51
C VAL A 146 2.30 -4.89 12.19
N LEU A 147 3.57 -5.31 12.21
CA LEU A 147 4.01 -6.50 12.94
C LEU A 147 3.89 -6.34 14.45
N GLN A 148 4.29 -5.21 14.99
CA GLN A 148 4.26 -4.97 16.44
C GLN A 148 2.85 -5.02 17.04
N ARG A 149 1.83 -4.72 16.25
CA ARG A 149 0.44 -4.80 16.70
C ARG A 149 -0.16 -6.22 16.61
N GLN A 150 0.57 -7.19 16.01
CA GLN A 150 0.15 -8.58 15.99
C GLN A 150 0.46 -9.25 17.30
N GLU A 151 -0.10 -10.45 17.48
CA GLU A 151 0.21 -11.30 18.63
C GLU A 151 1.27 -12.36 18.28
N GLY A 152 1.85 -12.96 19.31
CA GLY A 152 2.73 -14.12 19.17
C GLY A 152 4.06 -13.84 18.44
N PRO A 153 4.51 -14.78 17.58
CA PRO A 153 5.83 -14.68 16.92
C PRO A 153 5.97 -13.48 15.99
N LEU A 154 4.89 -13.06 15.32
CA LEU A 154 4.91 -11.95 14.37
C LEU A 154 5.31 -10.62 15.05
N LYS A 155 4.82 -10.39 16.28
CA LYS A 155 5.19 -9.23 17.06
C LYS A 155 6.70 -9.11 17.26
N ARG A 156 7.38 -10.23 17.49
CA ARG A 156 8.83 -10.24 17.69
C ARG A 156 9.61 -9.87 16.43
N LEU A 157 9.10 -10.25 15.25
CA LEU A 157 9.73 -9.88 13.98
C LEU A 157 9.74 -8.37 13.78
N GLY A 158 8.72 -7.64 14.23
CA GLY A 158 8.65 -6.19 14.17
C GLY A 158 9.67 -5.45 15.05
N LEU A 159 10.42 -6.15 15.88
CA LEU A 159 11.49 -5.58 16.72
C LEU A 159 12.86 -5.62 16.03
N PHE A 160 13.01 -6.39 14.95
CA PHE A 160 14.28 -6.45 14.22
C PHE A 160 14.49 -5.20 13.37
N PRO A 161 15.71 -4.65 13.36
CA PRO A 161 16.05 -3.48 12.57
C PRO A 161 15.83 -3.74 11.08
N SER A 162 15.58 -2.66 10.34
CA SER A 162 15.34 -2.69 8.90
C SER A 162 16.57 -3.15 8.11
N ASP A 163 17.75 -2.88 8.66
CA ASP A 163 19.03 -3.27 8.10
C ASP A 163 19.70 -4.27 9.06
N PRO A 164 19.96 -5.51 8.61
CA PRO A 164 20.66 -6.51 9.44
C PRO A 164 22.14 -6.16 9.69
N GLU A 165 22.73 -5.19 8.95
CA GLU A 165 24.11 -4.76 9.14
C GLU A 165 24.25 -3.67 10.22
N VAL A 166 23.15 -3.16 10.75
CA VAL A 166 23.14 -2.17 11.87
C VAL A 166 23.01 -2.92 13.21
N ASN A 167 23.98 -3.75 13.51
CA ASN A 167 24.18 -4.34 14.86
C ASN A 167 25.58 -4.00 15.35
#